data_ec71c4744884091e8d924f027e1aa786
#
_entry.id   ec71c4744884091e8d924f027e1aa786
#
_cell.length_a   1.000
_cell.length_b   1.000
_cell.length_c   1.000
_cell.angle_alpha   90.00
_cell.angle_beta   90.00
_cell.angle_gamma   90.00
#
_symmetry.space_group_name_H-M   'P 1'
#
loop_
_entity.id
_entity.type
_entity.pdbx_description
1 polymer ?
#
loop_
_entity_poly.entity_id
_entity_poly.type
_entity_poly.pdbx_seq_one_letter_code
_entity_poly.pdbx_strand_id
1 'polypeptide(L)'
;MQLISLVLENIRSYPHARLEFPSGVVMLSGDIGSGKSTVLLAIEFALFGLLRGELSGTALLRNGSVRGSVELTFKIKDHNYTIKRTLKRSKESVEQETGYIIINGVKIDGTAIELKSKIIDILGYPIEQLTKTKNLIY
;
A
#
# COMPACT_ATOMS: atom_id res chain seq x y z
N MET A 1 1.98 10.66 -10.52
CA MET A 1 1.13 10.20 -9.38
C MET A 1 1.41 11.09 -8.18
N GLN A 2 0.36 11.55 -7.55
CA GLN A 2 0.47 12.37 -6.35
C GLN A 2 -0.13 11.60 -5.17
N LEU A 3 0.66 11.39 -4.14
CA LEU A 3 0.19 10.75 -2.92
C LEU A 3 -0.61 11.76 -2.10
N ILE A 4 -1.76 11.34 -1.59
CA ILE A 4 -2.65 12.22 -0.81
C ILE A 4 -2.66 11.82 0.66
N SER A 5 -2.98 10.57 0.97
CA SER A 5 -3.01 10.11 2.35
C SER A 5 -2.74 8.62 2.46
N LEU A 6 -2.32 8.22 3.66
CA LEU A 6 -2.04 6.83 3.98
C LEU A 6 -2.60 6.55 5.37
N VAL A 7 -3.41 5.51 5.49
CA VAL A 7 -3.96 5.09 6.77
C VAL A 7 -3.43 3.70 7.10
N LEU A 8 -2.84 3.57 8.28
CA LEU A 8 -2.29 2.31 8.77
C LEU A 8 -3.10 1.82 9.96
N GLU A 9 -3.45 0.54 9.95
CA GLU A 9 -4.11 -0.13 11.06
C GLU A 9 -3.30 -1.38 11.39
N ASN A 10 -2.72 -1.45 12.58
CA ASN A 10 -1.93 -2.59 13.03
C ASN A 10 -0.83 -2.97 12.06
N ILE A 11 -0.07 -1.99 11.63
CA ILE A 11 1.08 -2.17 10.74
C ILE A 11 2.36 -1.86 11.51
N ARG A 12 3.20 -2.88 11.68
CA ARG A 12 4.47 -2.80 12.41
C ARG A 12 4.29 -2.15 13.78
N SER A 13 4.93 -1.03 14.05
CA SER A 13 4.83 -0.34 15.33
C SER A 13 3.60 0.56 15.46
N TYR A 14 2.76 0.63 14.42
CA TYR A 14 1.61 1.53 14.41
C TYR A 14 0.30 0.78 14.63
N PRO A 15 -0.35 0.93 15.82
CA PRO A 15 -1.71 0.41 15.98
C PRO A 15 -2.69 1.14 15.08
N HIS A 16 -2.48 2.45 14.93
CA HIS A 16 -3.26 3.31 14.04
C HIS A 16 -2.43 4.53 13.69
N ALA A 17 -2.41 4.89 12.42
CA ALA A 17 -1.76 6.12 11.98
C ALA A 17 -2.42 6.62 10.71
N ARG A 18 -2.53 7.94 10.59
CA ARG A 18 -2.97 8.58 9.38
C ARG A 18 -1.94 9.63 9.00
N LEU A 19 -1.46 9.53 7.78
CA LEU A 19 -0.49 10.46 7.22
C LEU A 19 -1.11 11.18 6.04
N GLU A 20 -0.94 12.50 5.99
CA GLU A 20 -1.35 13.27 4.85
C GLU A 20 -0.10 13.83 4.18
N PHE A 21 -0.02 13.68 2.87
CA PHE A 21 1.15 14.12 2.12
C PHE A 21 0.92 15.51 1.57
N PRO A 22 1.85 16.45 1.80
CA PRO A 22 1.73 17.78 1.21
C PRO A 22 1.67 17.71 -0.31
N SER A 23 0.97 18.68 -0.90
CA SER A 23 0.83 18.73 -2.35
C SER A 23 2.19 18.76 -3.03
N GLY A 24 2.35 17.92 -4.04
CA GLY A 24 3.57 17.85 -4.81
C GLY A 24 4.65 16.96 -4.23
N VAL A 25 4.46 16.43 -3.04
CA VAL A 25 5.46 15.55 -2.43
C VAL A 25 5.26 14.14 -2.97
N VAL A 26 6.30 13.61 -3.59
CA VAL A 26 6.29 12.24 -4.12
C VAL A 26 7.36 11.38 -3.48
N MET A 27 8.22 11.97 -2.65
CA MET A 27 9.27 11.25 -1.95
C MET A 27 9.33 11.72 -0.50
N LEU A 28 9.60 10.78 0.38
CA LEU A 28 9.88 11.10 1.78
C LEU A 28 11.35 11.40 1.89
N SER A 29 11.68 12.59 2.38
CA SER A 29 13.06 13.01 2.60
C SER A 29 13.31 13.19 4.09
N GLY A 30 14.56 13.42 4.44
CA GLY A 30 14.97 13.64 5.81
C GLY A 30 15.46 12.39 6.49
N ASP A 31 15.62 12.47 7.78
CA ASP A 31 16.20 11.40 8.57
C ASP A 31 15.35 10.15 8.50
N ILE A 32 16.05 9.03 8.37
CA ILE A 32 15.41 7.75 8.30
C ILE A 32 15.17 7.25 9.71
N GLY A 33 13.97 7.47 10.21
CA GLY A 33 13.52 6.78 11.39
C GLY A 33 12.85 5.49 11.00
N SER A 34 12.53 4.66 11.98
CA SER A 34 11.79 3.43 11.75
C SER A 34 10.44 3.69 11.08
N GLY A 35 9.85 4.86 11.36
CA GLY A 35 8.57 5.24 10.76
C GLY A 35 8.64 5.45 9.26
N LYS A 36 9.73 6.04 8.76
CA LYS A 36 9.89 6.27 7.32
C LYS A 36 9.94 4.95 6.55
N SER A 37 10.68 3.97 7.06
CA SER A 37 10.76 2.66 6.43
C SER A 37 9.40 1.98 6.40
N THR A 38 8.63 2.07 7.47
CA THR A 38 7.29 1.50 7.53
C THR A 38 6.36 2.16 6.51
N VAL A 39 6.43 3.48 6.36
CA VAL A 39 5.60 4.22 5.40
C VAL A 39 5.89 3.76 3.98
N LEU A 40 7.17 3.63 3.62
CA LEU A 40 7.54 3.18 2.27
C LEU A 40 7.07 1.75 2.00
N LEU A 41 7.22 0.86 2.97
CA LEU A 41 6.75 -0.52 2.85
C LEU A 41 5.22 -0.58 2.72
N ALA A 42 4.52 0.27 3.46
CA ALA A 42 3.06 0.33 3.40
C ALA A 42 2.58 0.82 2.04
N ILE A 43 3.22 1.83 1.46
CA ILE A 43 2.89 2.33 0.13
C ILE A 43 3.12 1.23 -0.91
N GLU A 44 4.25 0.54 -0.82
CA GLU A 44 4.55 -0.56 -1.72
C GLU A 44 3.50 -1.67 -1.62
N PHE A 45 3.14 -2.03 -0.39
CA PHE A 45 2.11 -3.04 -0.18
C PHE A 45 0.75 -2.60 -0.73
N ALA A 46 0.36 -1.35 -0.51
CA ALA A 46 -0.91 -0.84 -1.01
C ALA A 46 -1.00 -0.92 -2.54
N LEU A 47 0.07 -0.56 -3.23
CA LEU A 47 0.08 -0.54 -4.69
C LEU A 47 0.22 -1.94 -5.28
N PHE A 48 1.15 -2.73 -4.77
CA PHE A 48 1.57 -3.97 -5.44
C PHE A 48 1.19 -5.24 -4.69
N GLY A 49 0.75 -5.12 -3.44
CA GLY A 49 0.49 -6.28 -2.59
C GLY A 49 1.79 -6.87 -2.06
N LEU A 50 1.69 -8.07 -1.51
CA LEU A 50 2.87 -8.79 -1.05
C LEU A 50 3.62 -9.32 -2.27
N LEU A 51 4.84 -8.85 -2.45
CA LEU A 51 5.69 -9.26 -3.56
C LEU A 51 6.51 -10.47 -3.13
N ARG A 52 6.60 -11.43 -4.03
CA ARG A 52 7.31 -12.67 -3.75
C ARG A 52 8.79 -12.39 -3.47
N GLY A 53 9.26 -12.83 -2.30
CA GLY A 53 10.66 -12.73 -1.93
C GLY A 53 11.12 -11.38 -1.43
N GLU A 54 10.26 -10.35 -1.44
CA GLU A 54 10.66 -9.01 -1.02
C GLU A 54 10.05 -8.56 0.29
N LEU A 55 8.76 -8.82 0.49
CA LEU A 55 8.05 -8.37 1.69
C LEU A 55 7.10 -9.47 2.13
N SER A 56 7.28 -9.95 3.34
CA SER A 56 6.35 -10.92 3.91
C SER A 56 5.28 -10.20 4.72
N GLY A 57 4.09 -10.81 4.77
CA GLY A 57 3.02 -10.29 5.61
C GLY A 57 3.40 -10.29 7.09
N THR A 58 4.20 -11.26 7.50
CA THR A 58 4.68 -11.35 8.88
C THR A 58 5.55 -10.16 9.26
N ALA A 59 6.34 -9.65 8.31
CA ALA A 59 7.18 -8.48 8.57
C ALA A 59 6.37 -7.18 8.64
N LEU A 60 5.20 -7.15 8.02
CA LEU A 60 4.39 -5.93 7.93
C LEU A 60 3.31 -5.87 9.01
N LEU A 61 2.64 -6.97 9.29
CA LEU A 61 1.57 -7.01 10.29
C LEU A 61 2.13 -6.85 11.69
N ARG A 62 1.48 -6.00 12.49
CA ARG A 62 1.89 -5.76 13.86
C ARG A 62 1.86 -7.04 14.70
N ASN A 63 2.89 -7.25 15.49
CA ASN A 63 2.98 -8.43 16.37
C ASN A 63 1.78 -8.47 17.31
N GLY A 64 1.17 -9.65 17.41
CA GLY A 64 0.02 -9.86 18.28
C GLY A 64 -1.32 -9.48 17.66
N SER A 65 -1.31 -8.84 16.49
CA SER A 65 -2.55 -8.47 15.81
C SER A 65 -3.00 -9.58 14.87
N VAL A 66 -4.33 -9.80 14.82
CA VAL A 66 -4.93 -10.77 13.91
C VAL A 66 -5.09 -10.17 12.52
N ARG A 67 -5.45 -8.90 12.46
CA ARG A 67 -5.65 -8.19 11.19
C ARG A 67 -4.97 -6.84 11.22
N GLY A 68 -4.53 -6.42 10.04
CA GLY A 68 -4.02 -5.10 9.81
C GLY A 68 -4.35 -4.64 8.41
N SER A 69 -4.30 -3.35 8.15
CA SER A 69 -4.65 -2.84 6.83
C SER A 69 -3.85 -1.59 6.49
N VAL A 70 -3.73 -1.38 5.18
CA VAL A 70 -3.15 -0.17 4.60
C VAL A 70 -4.15 0.39 3.61
N GLU A 71 -4.45 1.68 3.74
CA GLU A 71 -5.31 2.38 2.79
C GLU A 71 -4.53 3.57 2.23
N LEU A 72 -4.32 3.56 0.93
CA LEU A 72 -3.58 4.61 0.25
C LEU A 72 -4.50 5.37 -0.68
N THR A 73 -4.51 6.70 -0.55
CA THR A 73 -5.24 7.58 -1.47
C THR A 73 -4.23 8.36 -2.30
N PHE A 74 -4.43 8.35 -3.60
CA PHE A 74 -3.54 9.01 -4.55
C PHE A 74 -4.32 9.55 -5.73
N LYS A 75 -3.67 10.40 -6.50
CA LYS A 75 -4.27 11.04 -7.67
C LYS A 75 -3.36 10.88 -8.87
N ILE A 76 -3.95 10.55 -10.02
CA ILE A 76 -3.25 10.54 -11.30
C ILE A 76 -4.09 11.38 -12.26
N LYS A 77 -3.51 12.47 -12.76
CA LYS A 77 -4.22 13.46 -13.58
C LYS A 77 -5.45 13.95 -12.82
N ASP A 78 -6.65 13.79 -13.35
CA ASP A 78 -7.88 14.27 -12.71
C ASP A 78 -8.65 13.16 -11.99
N HIS A 79 -8.03 11.99 -11.83
CA HIS A 79 -8.70 10.84 -11.20
C HIS A 79 -8.18 10.59 -9.81
N ASN A 80 -9.11 10.35 -8.89
CA ASN A 80 -8.80 10.02 -7.51
C ASN A 80 -8.97 8.53 -7.27
N TYR A 81 -8.00 7.96 -6.57
CA TYR A 81 -7.96 6.52 -6.28
C TYR A 81 -7.70 6.30 -4.81
N THR A 82 -8.41 5.34 -4.24
CA THR A 82 -8.10 4.84 -2.90
C THR A 82 -8.02 3.32 -2.99
N ILE A 83 -6.92 2.75 -2.53
CA ILE A 83 -6.78 1.29 -2.48
C ILE A 83 -6.59 0.85 -1.05
N LYS A 84 -7.34 -0.15 -0.63
CA LYS A 84 -7.19 -0.74 0.69
C LYS A 84 -6.88 -2.23 0.57
N ARG A 85 -5.85 -2.65 1.28
CA ARG A 85 -5.46 -4.04 1.39
C ARG A 85 -5.40 -4.43 2.85
N THR A 86 -5.83 -5.65 3.14
CA THR A 86 -5.89 -6.17 4.51
C THR A 86 -5.05 -7.42 4.63
N LEU A 87 -4.35 -7.54 5.76
CA LEU A 87 -3.61 -8.73 6.14
C LEU A 87 -4.34 -9.43 7.26
N LYS A 88 -4.30 -10.75 7.23
CA LYS A 88 -4.87 -11.58 8.29
C LYS A 88 -3.87 -12.63 8.73
N ARG A 89 -3.70 -12.78 10.04
CA ARG A 89 -2.83 -13.80 10.60
C ARG A 89 -3.59 -15.11 10.75
N SER A 90 -3.00 -16.18 10.23
CA SER A 90 -3.44 -17.54 10.49
C SER A 90 -2.42 -18.21 11.41
N LYS A 91 -2.61 -19.50 11.71
CA LYS A 91 -1.73 -20.20 12.64
C LYS A 91 -0.26 -20.18 12.22
N GLU A 92 0.01 -20.22 10.94
CA GLU A 92 1.37 -20.39 10.42
C GLU A 92 1.86 -19.26 9.54
N SER A 93 0.98 -18.36 9.12
CA SER A 93 1.37 -17.33 8.17
C SER A 93 0.47 -16.10 8.27
N VAL A 94 0.86 -15.07 7.54
CA VAL A 94 0.05 -13.88 7.34
C VAL A 94 -0.27 -13.80 5.86
N GLU A 95 -1.55 -13.68 5.54
CA GLU A 95 -2.04 -13.70 4.17
C GLU A 95 -2.80 -12.43 3.84
N GLN A 96 -2.87 -12.09 2.57
CA GLN A 96 -3.70 -10.99 2.09
C GLN A 96 -5.14 -11.47 1.97
N GLU A 97 -6.05 -10.64 2.48
CA GLU A 97 -7.48 -10.85 2.25
C GLU A 97 -7.92 -10.08 1.02
N THR A 98 -9.19 -10.21 0.66
CA THR A 98 -9.78 -9.35 -0.36
C THR A 98 -9.73 -7.91 0.13
N GLY A 99 -9.63 -6.99 -0.80
CA GLY A 99 -9.62 -5.57 -0.50
C GLY A 99 -10.52 -4.83 -1.47
N TYR A 100 -10.27 -3.53 -1.65
CA TYR A 100 -11.04 -2.75 -2.62
C TYR A 100 -10.20 -1.61 -3.18
N ILE A 101 -10.67 -1.11 -4.32
CA ILE A 101 -10.18 0.15 -4.87
C ILE A 101 -11.39 1.06 -5.13
N ILE A 102 -11.25 2.32 -4.81
CA ILE A 102 -12.27 3.33 -5.09
C ILE A 102 -11.72 4.22 -6.20
N ILE A 103 -12.45 4.33 -7.30
CA ILE A 103 -12.07 5.15 -8.45
C ILE A 103 -13.13 6.22 -8.61
N ASN A 104 -12.76 7.47 -8.37
CA ASN A 104 -13.69 8.61 -8.46
C ASN A 104 -14.99 8.35 -7.71
N GLY A 105 -14.88 7.78 -6.49
CA GLY A 105 -16.03 7.52 -5.64
C GLY A 105 -16.73 6.19 -5.85
N VAL A 106 -16.32 5.39 -6.84
CA VAL A 106 -16.93 4.09 -7.11
C VAL A 106 -16.06 2.99 -6.52
N LYS A 107 -16.60 2.20 -5.61
CA LYS A 107 -15.89 1.14 -4.93
C LYS A 107 -15.96 -0.17 -5.72
N ILE A 108 -14.81 -0.80 -5.90
CA ILE A 108 -14.68 -2.08 -6.59
C ILE A 108 -13.91 -3.02 -5.68
N ASP A 109 -14.56 -4.10 -5.24
CA ASP A 109 -13.91 -5.11 -4.41
C ASP A 109 -13.10 -6.07 -5.30
N GLY A 110 -12.04 -6.64 -4.74
CA GLY A 110 -11.23 -7.59 -5.49
C GLY A 110 -10.28 -8.38 -4.62
N THR A 111 -9.77 -9.46 -5.20
CA THR A 111 -8.69 -10.25 -4.60
C THR A 111 -7.37 -9.49 -4.73
N ALA A 112 -6.33 -9.98 -4.04
CA ALA A 112 -5.00 -9.38 -4.15
C ALA A 112 -4.53 -9.31 -5.61
N ILE A 113 -4.77 -10.37 -6.37
CA ILE A 113 -4.36 -10.44 -7.79
C ILE A 113 -5.17 -9.47 -8.64
N GLU A 114 -6.48 -9.41 -8.42
CA GLU A 114 -7.34 -8.49 -9.16
C GLU A 114 -6.98 -7.03 -8.89
N LEU A 115 -6.69 -6.69 -7.62
CA LEU A 115 -6.28 -5.33 -7.27
C LEU A 115 -4.94 -4.98 -7.89
N LYS A 116 -3.99 -5.90 -7.91
CA LYS A 116 -2.69 -5.68 -8.55
C LYS A 116 -2.85 -5.42 -10.04
N SER A 117 -3.68 -6.23 -10.70
CA SER A 117 -3.96 -6.06 -12.12
C SER A 117 -4.60 -4.70 -12.40
N LYS A 118 -5.52 -4.27 -11.55
CA LYS A 118 -6.17 -2.97 -11.68
C LYS A 118 -5.17 -1.83 -11.53
N ILE A 119 -4.26 -1.93 -10.57
CA ILE A 119 -3.21 -0.92 -10.36
C ILE A 119 -2.28 -0.85 -11.57
N ILE A 120 -1.91 -1.99 -12.13
CA ILE A 120 -1.08 -2.02 -13.35
C ILE A 120 -1.76 -1.24 -14.49
N ASP A 121 -3.05 -1.47 -14.68
CA ASP A 121 -3.82 -0.75 -15.69
C ASP A 121 -3.87 0.76 -15.42
N ILE A 122 -4.10 1.13 -14.17
CA ILE A 122 -4.18 2.54 -13.76
C ILE A 122 -2.85 3.25 -13.98
N LEU A 123 -1.74 2.61 -13.60
CA LEU A 123 -0.41 3.21 -13.78
C LEU A 123 0.04 3.19 -15.22
N GLY A 124 -0.50 2.29 -16.04
CA GLY A 124 -0.16 2.20 -17.46
C GLY A 124 1.23 1.62 -17.72
N TYR A 125 1.78 0.86 -16.78
CA TYR A 125 3.12 0.28 -16.92
C TYR A 125 3.07 -1.23 -17.05
N PRO A 126 3.96 -1.83 -17.89
CA PRO A 126 4.19 -3.26 -17.86
C PRO A 126 4.78 -3.70 -16.52
N ILE A 127 4.63 -4.98 -16.19
CA ILE A 127 5.12 -5.52 -14.92
C ILE A 127 6.59 -5.23 -14.67
N GLU A 128 7.44 -5.35 -15.70
CA GLU A 128 8.87 -5.07 -15.57
C GLU A 128 9.12 -3.62 -15.15
N GLN A 129 8.31 -2.70 -15.61
CA GLN A 129 8.49 -1.28 -15.29
C GLN A 129 7.93 -0.94 -13.91
N LEU A 130 7.05 -1.74 -13.35
CA LEU A 130 6.56 -1.52 -11.99
C LEU A 130 7.67 -1.62 -10.97
N THR A 131 8.63 -2.51 -11.18
CA THR A 131 9.79 -2.61 -10.32
C THR A 131 10.59 -1.32 -10.31
N LYS A 132 10.77 -0.71 -11.48
CA LYS A 132 11.47 0.58 -11.59
C LYS A 132 10.65 1.71 -10.95
N THR A 133 9.34 1.70 -11.13
CA THR A 133 8.46 2.69 -10.52
C THR A 133 8.54 2.61 -8.99
N LYS A 134 8.54 1.41 -8.46
CA LYS A 134 8.72 1.19 -7.03
C LYS A 134 10.01 1.82 -6.53
N ASN A 135 11.09 1.66 -7.26
CA ASN A 135 12.39 2.23 -6.90
C ASN A 135 12.35 3.76 -6.91
N LEU A 136 11.52 4.38 -7.72
CA LEU A 136 11.38 5.83 -7.75
C LEU A 136 10.65 6.37 -6.52
N ILE A 137 9.82 5.57 -5.89
CA ILE A 137 9.12 5.95 -4.66
C ILE A 137 10.08 6.02 -3.49
N TYR A 138 11.07 5.15 -3.48
CA TYR A 138 12.10 5.12 -2.45
C TYR A 138 13.14 6.21 -2.69
#